data_faabe5249dd77b2b1035addd71d7a5b4
#
_entry.id   faabe5249dd77b2b1035addd71d7a5b4
#
_cell.length_a   1.000
_cell.length_b   1.000
_cell.length_c   1.000
_cell.angle_alpha   90.00
_cell.angle_beta   90.00
_cell.angle_gamma   90.00
#
_symmetry.space_group_name_H-M   'P 1'
#
loop_
_entity.id
_entity.type
_entity.pdbx_description
1 polymer ?
#
loop_
_entity_poly.entity_id
_entity_poly.type
_entity_poly.pdbx_seq_one_letter_code
_entity_poly.pdbx_strand_id
1 'polypeptide(L)'
;NYMRAVCDRFHIELQGMRELVASLGSKEGILRRNDYPAASGQQRAAAPKKKKEDGVRQAEKILLTWMIEDAGIFEKVKEYISPQDFVNPLFKDVADKLYAQYESGSLNPAAIISTYDAEETHSEVAAMFSMELDNRLNHNEREKALNDTVLKVKNNSIQYQIDQAADPAQIQQLYTMKNKLSAIHITL
;
A
#
# COMPACT_ATOMS: atom_id res chain seq x y z
N ASN A 1 36.80 -12.64 18.67
CA ASN A 1 35.90 -12.46 17.53
C ASN A 1 34.69 -13.38 17.71
N TYR A 2 33.68 -12.88 18.43
CA TYR A 2 32.46 -13.61 18.82
C TYR A 2 31.74 -14.28 17.64
N MET A 3 31.59 -13.55 16.54
CA MET A 3 30.91 -14.05 15.32
C MET A 3 31.60 -15.28 14.72
N ARG A 4 32.91 -15.31 14.74
CA ARG A 4 33.71 -16.46 14.24
C ARG A 4 33.51 -17.69 15.13
N ALA A 5 33.51 -17.51 16.46
CA ALA A 5 33.26 -18.59 17.41
C ALA A 5 31.84 -19.19 17.29
N VAL A 6 30.85 -18.38 16.98
CA VAL A 6 29.47 -18.84 16.71
C VAL A 6 29.41 -19.63 15.42
N CYS A 7 30.04 -19.13 14.35
CA CYS A 7 30.08 -19.83 13.06
C CYS A 7 30.75 -21.20 13.16
N ASP A 8 31.88 -21.28 13.87
CA ASP A 8 32.62 -22.54 14.08
C ASP A 8 31.80 -23.54 14.91
N ARG A 9 31.07 -23.05 15.93
CA ARG A 9 30.25 -23.92 16.80
C ARG A 9 29.01 -24.50 16.12
N PHE A 10 28.41 -23.74 15.20
CA PHE A 10 27.14 -24.12 14.54
C PHE A 10 27.33 -24.54 13.09
N HIS A 11 28.57 -24.68 12.61
CA HIS A 11 28.92 -25.00 11.22
C HIS A 11 28.24 -24.11 10.17
N ILE A 12 28.14 -22.81 10.50
CA ILE A 12 27.54 -21.79 9.61
C ILE A 12 28.66 -21.05 8.89
N GLU A 13 28.48 -20.81 7.59
CA GLU A 13 29.45 -20.05 6.82
C GLU A 13 29.51 -18.58 7.31
N LEU A 14 30.75 -18.12 7.60
CA LEU A 14 30.99 -16.77 8.17
C LEU A 14 30.42 -15.65 7.30
N GLN A 15 30.42 -15.81 5.97
CA GLN A 15 29.90 -14.86 5.02
C GLN A 15 28.36 -14.73 5.14
N GLY A 16 27.65 -15.86 5.18
CA GLY A 16 26.20 -15.90 5.35
C GLY A 16 25.76 -15.28 6.68
N MET A 17 26.51 -15.53 7.77
CA MET A 17 26.24 -14.93 9.07
C MET A 17 26.41 -13.38 9.05
N ARG A 18 27.45 -12.87 8.36
CA ARG A 18 27.66 -11.42 8.20
C ARG A 18 26.54 -10.76 7.42
N GLU A 19 26.08 -11.38 6.36
CA GLU A 19 24.94 -10.87 5.55
C GLU A 19 23.65 -10.84 6.36
N LEU A 20 23.41 -11.88 7.15
CA LEU A 20 22.23 -11.98 8.01
C LEU A 20 22.24 -10.89 9.11
N VAL A 21 23.37 -10.69 9.78
CA VAL A 21 23.53 -9.65 10.80
C VAL A 21 23.40 -8.25 10.18
N ALA A 22 23.98 -8.02 9.00
CA ALA A 22 23.86 -6.76 8.29
C ALA A 22 22.39 -6.48 7.86
N SER A 23 21.66 -7.51 7.41
CA SER A 23 20.25 -7.39 7.01
C SER A 23 19.32 -7.11 8.19
N LEU A 24 19.54 -7.77 9.33
CA LEU A 24 18.79 -7.56 10.56
C LEU A 24 19.13 -6.18 11.18
N GLY A 25 20.41 -5.83 11.27
CA GLY A 25 20.84 -4.55 11.80
C GLY A 25 20.35 -3.33 11.01
N SER A 26 20.20 -3.47 9.69
CA SER A 26 19.61 -2.43 8.84
C SER A 26 18.08 -2.31 8.98
N LYS A 27 17.37 -3.41 9.30
CA LYS A 27 15.95 -3.41 9.58
C LYS A 27 15.61 -2.77 10.93
N GLU A 28 16.47 -2.95 11.93
CA GLU A 28 16.24 -2.44 13.28
C GLU A 28 16.90 -1.07 13.54
N GLY A 29 17.57 -0.48 12.55
CA GLY A 29 18.22 0.82 12.69
C GLY A 29 19.46 0.83 13.60
N ILE A 30 20.00 -0.34 13.97
CA ILE A 30 21.10 -0.51 14.95
C ILE A 30 22.47 -0.26 14.32
N LEU A 31 22.62 -0.43 13.00
CA LEU A 31 23.89 -0.25 12.27
C LEU A 31 23.87 1.01 11.41
N ARG A 32 24.69 2.00 11.77
CA ARG A 32 24.99 3.14 10.90
C ARG A 32 25.86 2.67 9.73
N ARG A 33 25.56 3.16 8.54
CA ARG A 33 26.06 2.75 7.21
C ARG A 33 27.58 2.84 6.99
N ASN A 34 28.37 3.27 7.99
CA ASN A 34 29.79 3.64 7.83
C ASN A 34 30.83 2.74 8.54
N ASP A 35 30.43 1.65 9.19
CA ASP A 35 31.40 0.93 10.06
C ASP A 35 32.09 -0.31 9.44
N TYR A 36 31.95 -0.54 8.12
CA TYR A 36 32.67 -1.61 7.45
C TYR A 36 33.39 -1.12 6.19
N PRO A 37 34.73 -1.36 6.07
CA PRO A 37 35.45 -1.05 4.83
C PRO A 37 34.97 -1.94 3.69
N ALA A 38 34.67 -1.31 2.56
CA ALA A 38 34.24 -1.98 1.34
C ALA A 38 35.36 -2.88 0.81
N ALA A 39 35.14 -4.20 0.79
CA ALA A 39 35.95 -5.12 0.00
C ALA A 39 35.63 -4.92 -1.48
N SER A 40 36.67 -4.62 -2.23
CA SER A 40 36.69 -4.29 -3.65
C SER A 40 36.17 -5.44 -4.56
N GLY A 41 35.32 -5.08 -5.50
CA GLY A 41 35.34 -5.58 -6.85
C GLY A 41 34.61 -6.88 -7.13
N GLN A 42 33.32 -6.75 -7.47
CA GLN A 42 32.73 -7.37 -8.67
C GLN A 42 31.33 -6.75 -8.87
N GLN A 43 31.19 -5.99 -9.96
CA GLN A 43 29.88 -5.49 -10.42
C GLN A 43 29.02 -6.69 -10.86
N ARG A 44 28.26 -7.25 -9.93
CA ARG A 44 27.08 -8.02 -10.31
C ARG A 44 26.02 -7.02 -10.74
N ALA A 45 25.60 -7.12 -11.99
CA ALA A 45 24.46 -6.40 -12.52
C ALA A 45 23.31 -6.47 -11.52
N ALA A 46 22.94 -5.31 -10.97
CA ALA A 46 21.86 -5.21 -10.02
C ALA A 46 20.57 -5.66 -10.74
N ALA A 47 19.98 -6.77 -10.27
CA ALA A 47 18.61 -7.09 -10.59
C ALA A 47 17.76 -5.83 -10.31
N PRO A 48 16.78 -5.48 -11.16
CA PRO A 48 15.98 -4.30 -10.96
C PRO A 48 15.32 -4.39 -9.57
N LYS A 49 15.75 -3.53 -8.66
CA LYS A 49 15.12 -3.39 -7.34
C LYS A 49 13.67 -3.01 -7.64
N LYS A 50 12.71 -3.93 -7.44
CA LYS A 50 11.29 -3.58 -7.40
C LYS A 50 11.21 -2.38 -6.48
N LYS A 51 10.85 -1.20 -7.03
CA LYS A 51 10.58 -0.01 -6.23
C LYS A 51 9.60 -0.46 -5.17
N LYS A 52 9.94 -0.29 -3.87
CA LYS A 52 8.96 -0.51 -2.80
C LYS A 52 7.81 0.42 -3.15
N GLU A 53 6.67 -0.16 -3.48
CA GLU A 53 5.45 0.61 -3.68
C GLU A 53 5.27 1.52 -2.48
N ASP A 54 5.01 2.79 -2.72
CA ASP A 54 4.71 3.73 -1.64
C ASP A 54 3.52 3.17 -0.86
N GLY A 55 3.60 3.19 0.46
CA GLY A 55 2.56 2.62 1.31
C GLY A 55 1.17 3.25 1.12
N VAL A 56 1.11 4.47 0.55
CA VAL A 56 -0.13 5.14 0.13
C VAL A 56 -0.73 4.43 -1.08
N ARG A 57 0.06 4.26 -2.14
CA ARG A 57 -0.34 3.60 -3.38
C ARG A 57 -0.81 2.17 -3.12
N GLN A 58 -0.12 1.46 -2.24
CA GLN A 58 -0.53 0.11 -1.85
C GLN A 58 -1.87 0.09 -1.11
N ALA A 59 -2.15 1.07 -0.23
CA ALA A 59 -3.42 1.16 0.47
C ALA A 59 -4.59 1.45 -0.49
N GLU A 60 -4.40 2.38 -1.43
CA GLU A 60 -5.39 2.70 -2.46
C GLU A 60 -5.70 1.47 -3.33
N LYS A 61 -4.67 0.74 -3.75
CA LYS A 61 -4.81 -0.49 -4.52
C LYS A 61 -5.61 -1.56 -3.77
N ILE A 62 -5.25 -1.82 -2.51
CA ILE A 62 -5.95 -2.78 -1.66
C ILE A 62 -7.42 -2.38 -1.47
N LEU A 63 -7.70 -1.09 -1.26
CA LEU A 63 -9.08 -0.61 -1.09
C LEU A 63 -9.93 -0.85 -2.34
N LEU A 64 -9.39 -0.55 -3.53
CA LEU A 64 -10.06 -0.84 -4.80
C LEU A 64 -10.33 -2.35 -4.94
N THR A 65 -9.36 -3.20 -4.60
CA THR A 65 -9.56 -4.66 -4.63
C THR A 65 -10.71 -5.09 -3.70
N TRP A 66 -10.78 -4.57 -2.47
CA TRP A 66 -11.90 -4.82 -1.55
C TRP A 66 -13.25 -4.47 -2.18
N MET A 67 -13.34 -3.30 -2.81
CA MET A 67 -14.56 -2.79 -3.42
C MET A 67 -14.97 -3.57 -4.67
N ILE A 68 -14.01 -4.15 -5.39
CA ILE A 68 -14.24 -4.96 -6.59
C ILE A 68 -14.71 -6.37 -6.21
N GLU A 69 -14.09 -6.95 -5.15
CA GLU A 69 -14.33 -8.33 -4.75
C GLU A 69 -15.73 -8.52 -4.12
N ASP A 70 -16.22 -7.53 -3.38
CA ASP A 70 -17.47 -7.63 -2.63
C ASP A 70 -18.32 -6.35 -2.74
N ALA A 71 -19.48 -6.48 -3.41
CA ALA A 71 -20.46 -5.39 -3.54
C ALA A 71 -21.00 -4.91 -2.18
N GLY A 72 -21.09 -5.78 -1.19
CA GLY A 72 -21.51 -5.41 0.16
C GLY A 72 -20.47 -4.54 0.86
N ILE A 73 -19.19 -4.77 0.59
CA ILE A 73 -18.11 -3.91 1.07
C ILE A 73 -18.16 -2.56 0.37
N PHE A 74 -18.37 -2.54 -0.96
CA PHE A 74 -18.53 -1.29 -1.71
C PHE A 74 -19.62 -0.40 -1.10
N GLU A 75 -20.82 -0.96 -0.84
CA GLU A 75 -21.94 -0.22 -0.27
C GLU A 75 -21.63 0.42 1.09
N LYS A 76 -20.81 -0.25 1.92
CA LYS A 76 -20.38 0.28 3.22
C LYS A 76 -19.25 1.30 3.10
N VAL A 77 -18.29 1.06 2.19
CA VAL A 77 -17.12 1.94 1.98
C VAL A 77 -17.52 3.26 1.33
N LYS A 78 -18.49 3.25 0.39
CA LYS A 78 -18.94 4.45 -0.32
C LYS A 78 -19.49 5.57 0.60
N GLU A 79 -19.91 5.22 1.82
CA GLU A 79 -20.35 6.21 2.81
C GLU A 79 -19.18 7.07 3.34
N TYR A 80 -17.96 6.56 3.28
CA TYR A 80 -16.77 7.19 3.84
C TYR A 80 -15.75 7.61 2.78
N ILE A 81 -15.67 6.88 1.68
CA ILE A 81 -14.69 7.07 0.60
C ILE A 81 -15.42 7.43 -0.68
N SER A 82 -14.88 8.40 -1.38
CA SER A 82 -15.27 8.79 -2.74
C SER A 82 -14.08 8.66 -3.69
N PRO A 83 -14.27 8.66 -5.02
CA PRO A 83 -13.16 8.66 -5.97
C PRO A 83 -12.16 9.80 -5.77
N GLN A 84 -12.62 10.93 -5.19
CA GLN A 84 -11.77 12.08 -4.89
C GLN A 84 -10.76 11.84 -3.75
N ASP A 85 -10.94 10.76 -2.98
CA ASP A 85 -10.04 10.39 -1.90
C ASP A 85 -8.80 9.61 -2.38
N PHE A 86 -8.78 9.21 -3.64
CA PHE A 86 -7.61 8.58 -4.26
C PHE A 86 -6.63 9.65 -4.75
N VAL A 87 -5.40 9.60 -4.25
CA VAL A 87 -4.34 10.56 -4.60
C VAL A 87 -3.67 10.17 -5.92
N ASN A 88 -3.53 8.87 -6.18
CA ASN A 88 -2.97 8.39 -7.43
C ASN A 88 -3.98 8.63 -8.58
N PRO A 89 -3.59 9.35 -9.66
CA PRO A 89 -4.50 9.67 -10.76
C PRO A 89 -5.11 8.45 -11.46
N LEU A 90 -4.33 7.37 -11.62
CA LEU A 90 -4.82 6.12 -12.21
C LEU A 90 -5.89 5.47 -11.31
N PHE A 91 -5.62 5.39 -10.02
CA PHE A 91 -6.55 4.75 -9.08
C PHE A 91 -7.81 5.56 -8.86
N LYS A 92 -7.70 6.90 -8.94
CA LYS A 92 -8.85 7.80 -8.96
C LYS A 92 -9.75 7.54 -10.17
N ASP A 93 -9.17 7.42 -11.38
CA ASP A 93 -9.92 7.14 -12.61
C ASP A 93 -10.56 5.73 -12.57
N VAL A 94 -9.87 4.74 -12.04
CA VAL A 94 -10.44 3.41 -11.78
C VAL A 94 -11.61 3.50 -10.79
N ALA A 95 -11.46 4.27 -9.70
CA ALA A 95 -12.52 4.46 -8.72
C ALA A 95 -13.74 5.16 -9.33
N ASP A 96 -13.55 6.23 -10.13
CA ASP A 96 -14.64 6.91 -10.83
C ASP A 96 -15.45 5.94 -11.71
N LYS A 97 -14.78 5.10 -12.49
CA LYS A 97 -15.42 4.08 -13.33
C LYS A 97 -16.12 2.99 -12.51
N LEU A 98 -15.51 2.56 -11.42
CA LEU A 98 -16.06 1.57 -10.50
C LEU A 98 -17.37 2.08 -9.88
N TYR A 99 -17.36 3.30 -9.36
CA TYR A 99 -18.54 3.94 -8.78
C TYR A 99 -19.67 4.08 -9.81
N ALA A 100 -19.37 4.55 -11.02
CA ALA A 100 -20.34 4.67 -12.09
C ALA A 100 -20.98 3.31 -12.47
N GLN A 101 -20.19 2.24 -12.48
CA GLN A 101 -20.71 0.88 -12.74
C GLN A 101 -21.61 0.38 -11.61
N TYR A 102 -21.24 0.60 -10.36
CA TYR A 102 -22.09 0.24 -9.22
C TYR A 102 -23.41 1.02 -9.22
N GLU A 103 -23.40 2.31 -9.53
CA GLU A 103 -24.59 3.14 -9.66
C GLU A 103 -25.52 2.66 -10.81
N SER A 104 -24.93 2.16 -11.90
CA SER A 104 -25.68 1.57 -13.01
C SER A 104 -26.21 0.14 -12.74
N GLY A 105 -25.81 -0.46 -11.62
CA GLY A 105 -26.21 -1.81 -11.22
C GLY A 105 -25.53 -2.94 -12.01
N SER A 106 -24.46 -2.65 -12.76
CA SER A 106 -23.74 -3.66 -13.55
C SER A 106 -22.23 -3.51 -13.41
N LEU A 107 -21.64 -4.28 -12.49
CA LEU A 107 -20.19 -4.34 -12.37
C LEU A 107 -19.59 -5.21 -13.49
N ASN A 108 -18.74 -4.61 -14.31
CA ASN A 108 -17.98 -5.28 -15.35
C ASN A 108 -16.50 -4.88 -15.29
N PRO A 109 -15.68 -5.59 -14.50
CA PRO A 109 -14.26 -5.34 -14.37
C PRO A 109 -13.51 -5.34 -15.71
N ALA A 110 -13.85 -6.26 -16.62
CA ALA A 110 -13.21 -6.34 -17.93
C ALA A 110 -13.42 -5.08 -18.77
N ALA A 111 -14.61 -4.46 -18.68
CA ALA A 111 -14.88 -3.21 -19.36
C ALA A 111 -14.02 -2.05 -18.79
N ILE A 112 -13.78 -2.03 -17.48
CA ILE A 112 -12.88 -1.03 -16.88
C ILE A 112 -11.44 -1.25 -17.38
N ILE A 113 -10.93 -2.48 -17.32
CA ILE A 113 -9.58 -2.82 -17.78
C ILE A 113 -9.37 -2.42 -19.24
N SER A 114 -10.35 -2.70 -20.13
CA SER A 114 -10.28 -2.42 -21.56
C SER A 114 -10.27 -0.93 -21.91
N THR A 115 -10.52 -0.03 -20.96
CA THR A 115 -10.42 1.43 -21.21
C THR A 115 -9.00 1.95 -21.18
N TYR A 116 -8.01 1.13 -20.79
CA TYR A 116 -6.60 1.51 -20.69
C TYR A 116 -5.79 0.91 -21.84
N ASP A 117 -5.38 1.74 -22.81
CA ASP A 117 -4.65 1.28 -24.00
C ASP A 117 -3.15 1.11 -23.77
N ALA A 118 -2.57 1.86 -22.82
CA ALA A 118 -1.15 1.76 -22.52
C ALA A 118 -0.84 0.48 -21.73
N GLU A 119 0.10 -0.32 -22.20
CA GLU A 119 0.45 -1.64 -21.66
C GLU A 119 0.73 -1.61 -20.14
N GLU A 120 1.44 -0.58 -19.67
CA GLU A 120 1.75 -0.44 -18.23
C GLU A 120 0.50 -0.20 -17.38
N THR A 121 -0.39 0.72 -17.80
CA THR A 121 -1.63 1.03 -17.06
C THR A 121 -2.61 -0.11 -17.15
N HIS A 122 -2.76 -0.73 -18.33
CA HIS A 122 -3.59 -1.91 -18.50
C HIS A 122 -3.14 -3.06 -17.59
N SER A 123 -1.84 -3.36 -17.57
CA SER A 123 -1.28 -4.41 -16.72
C SER A 123 -1.46 -4.11 -15.23
N GLU A 124 -1.30 -2.86 -14.81
CA GLU A 124 -1.48 -2.45 -13.42
C GLU A 124 -2.94 -2.57 -12.98
N VAL A 125 -3.87 -2.11 -13.81
CA VAL A 125 -5.31 -2.20 -13.53
C VAL A 125 -5.75 -3.66 -13.53
N ALA A 126 -5.34 -4.47 -14.51
CA ALA A 126 -5.61 -5.90 -14.53
C ALA A 126 -5.08 -6.62 -13.28
N ALA A 127 -3.89 -6.25 -12.80
CA ALA A 127 -3.33 -6.82 -11.58
C ALA A 127 -4.13 -6.45 -10.32
N MET A 128 -4.77 -5.27 -10.27
CA MET A 128 -5.68 -4.92 -9.16
C MET A 128 -6.94 -5.80 -9.15
N PHE A 129 -7.53 -6.02 -10.32
CA PHE A 129 -8.74 -6.84 -10.45
C PHE A 129 -8.49 -8.34 -10.30
N SER A 130 -7.24 -8.80 -10.44
CA SER A 130 -6.84 -10.19 -10.22
C SER A 130 -6.17 -10.45 -8.87
N MET A 131 -6.01 -9.41 -8.04
CA MET A 131 -5.39 -9.56 -6.74
C MET A 131 -6.37 -10.24 -5.78
N GLU A 132 -5.97 -11.41 -5.27
CA GLU A 132 -6.72 -12.08 -4.21
C GLU A 132 -6.37 -11.45 -2.85
N LEU A 133 -7.39 -11.07 -2.09
CA LEU A 133 -7.23 -10.69 -0.70
C LEU A 133 -6.99 -11.95 0.15
N ASP A 134 -6.25 -11.82 1.25
CA ASP A 134 -5.92 -12.99 2.09
C ASP A 134 -7.20 -13.58 2.73
N ASN A 135 -7.68 -14.65 2.13
CA ASN A 135 -8.89 -15.37 2.57
C ASN A 135 -8.67 -16.19 3.88
N ARG A 136 -7.45 -16.17 4.46
CA ARG A 136 -7.15 -16.85 5.72
C ARG A 136 -7.53 -16.01 6.94
N LEU A 137 -7.79 -14.71 6.73
CA LEU A 137 -8.20 -13.82 7.80
C LEU A 137 -9.60 -14.20 8.31
N ASN A 138 -9.75 -14.27 9.62
CA ASN A 138 -11.07 -14.40 10.21
C ASN A 138 -11.88 -13.10 10.05
N HIS A 139 -13.19 -13.16 10.34
CA HIS A 139 -14.09 -12.03 10.15
C HIS A 139 -13.60 -10.74 10.84
N ASN A 140 -13.16 -10.82 12.09
CA ASN A 140 -12.68 -9.66 12.84
C ASN A 140 -11.37 -9.09 12.28
N GLU A 141 -10.50 -9.96 11.79
CA GLU A 141 -9.25 -9.54 11.13
C GLU A 141 -9.52 -8.87 9.78
N ARG A 142 -10.48 -9.37 9.00
CA ARG A 142 -10.93 -8.74 7.75
C ARG A 142 -11.53 -7.36 8.00
N GLU A 143 -12.42 -7.25 8.98
CA GLU A 143 -13.03 -5.98 9.38
C GLU A 143 -11.97 -4.97 9.81
N LYS A 144 -11.02 -5.38 10.65
CA LYS A 144 -9.90 -4.53 11.05
C LYS A 144 -9.05 -4.10 9.86
N ALA A 145 -8.67 -5.03 8.98
CA ALA A 145 -7.86 -4.74 7.80
C ALA A 145 -8.56 -3.76 6.85
N LEU A 146 -9.87 -3.89 6.64
CA LEU A 146 -10.66 -2.96 5.86
C LEU A 146 -10.66 -1.57 6.51
N ASN A 147 -10.97 -1.48 7.80
CA ASN A 147 -10.99 -0.21 8.54
C ASN A 147 -9.63 0.48 8.51
N ASP A 148 -8.53 -0.25 8.76
CA ASP A 148 -7.18 0.28 8.69
C ASP A 148 -6.84 0.82 7.28
N THR A 149 -7.31 0.13 6.23
CA THR A 149 -7.09 0.53 4.84
C THR A 149 -7.90 1.79 4.50
N VAL A 150 -9.18 1.85 4.86
CA VAL A 150 -10.06 3.02 4.66
C VAL A 150 -9.48 4.24 5.37
N LEU A 151 -9.12 4.10 6.65
CA LEU A 151 -8.51 5.18 7.43
C LEU A 151 -7.22 5.68 6.79
N LYS A 152 -6.39 4.77 6.28
CA LYS A 152 -5.12 5.12 5.63
C LYS A 152 -5.34 5.91 4.34
N VAL A 153 -6.26 5.47 3.47
CA VAL A 153 -6.59 6.17 2.24
C VAL A 153 -7.16 7.56 2.56
N LYS A 154 -8.14 7.65 3.47
CA LYS A 154 -8.75 8.93 3.86
C LYS A 154 -7.76 9.90 4.48
N ASN A 155 -6.90 9.41 5.38
CA ASN A 155 -5.86 10.23 6.01
C ASN A 155 -4.85 10.77 4.98
N ASN A 156 -4.47 9.95 4.00
CA ASN A 156 -3.58 10.37 2.92
C ASN A 156 -4.22 11.41 2.00
N SER A 157 -5.49 11.21 1.65
CA SER A 157 -6.27 12.18 0.88
C SER A 157 -6.30 13.56 1.56
N ILE A 158 -6.66 13.57 2.85
CA ILE A 158 -6.72 14.82 3.62
C ILE A 158 -5.32 15.45 3.75
N GLN A 159 -4.27 14.64 3.99
CA GLN A 159 -2.90 15.15 4.05
C GLN A 159 -2.48 15.78 2.72
N TYR A 160 -2.77 15.12 1.60
CA TYR A 160 -2.50 15.65 0.27
C TYR A 160 -3.23 16.99 0.04
N GLN A 161 -4.50 17.10 0.46
CA GLN A 161 -5.25 18.35 0.37
C GLN A 161 -4.66 19.45 1.25
N ILE A 162 -4.18 19.12 2.48
CA ILE A 162 -3.49 20.08 3.34
C ILE A 162 -2.21 20.60 2.67
N ASP A 163 -1.44 19.71 2.06
CA ASP A 163 -0.17 20.06 1.41
C ASP A 163 -0.37 20.95 0.15
N GLN A 164 -1.56 20.90 -0.47
CA GLN A 164 -1.93 21.71 -1.62
C GLN A 164 -2.68 23.02 -1.23
N ALA A 165 -3.23 23.08 -0.02
CA ALA A 165 -4.04 24.21 0.41
C ALA A 165 -3.18 25.45 0.72
N ALA A 166 -3.58 26.60 0.16
CA ALA A 166 -2.96 27.90 0.44
C ALA A 166 -3.74 28.73 1.46
N ASP A 167 -5.02 28.41 1.68
CA ASP A 167 -5.90 29.13 2.59
C ASP A 167 -5.85 28.56 4.01
N PRO A 168 -5.46 29.34 5.02
CA PRO A 168 -5.42 28.91 6.41
C PRO A 168 -6.76 28.40 6.95
N ALA A 169 -7.89 28.97 6.51
CA ALA A 169 -9.21 28.52 6.94
C ALA A 169 -9.53 27.10 6.39
N GLN A 170 -9.17 26.84 5.14
CA GLN A 170 -9.28 25.51 4.55
C GLN A 170 -8.39 24.49 5.26
N ILE A 171 -7.15 24.84 5.57
CA ILE A 171 -6.22 24.01 6.32
C ILE A 171 -6.81 23.64 7.69
N GLN A 172 -7.37 24.58 8.41
CA GLN A 172 -8.00 24.32 9.72
C GLN A 172 -9.20 23.37 9.61
N GLN A 173 -10.03 23.52 8.58
CA GLN A 173 -11.13 22.59 8.32
C GLN A 173 -10.62 21.17 8.04
N LEU A 174 -9.59 21.01 7.22
CA LEU A 174 -8.98 19.74 6.90
C LEU A 174 -8.39 19.05 8.14
N TYR A 175 -7.71 19.80 9.03
CA TYR A 175 -7.25 19.24 10.31
C TYR A 175 -8.41 18.79 11.20
N THR A 176 -9.52 19.54 11.21
CA THR A 176 -10.73 19.16 11.94
C THR A 176 -11.32 17.85 11.39
N MET A 177 -11.37 17.70 10.06
CA MET A 177 -11.79 16.47 9.39
C MET A 177 -10.85 15.30 9.75
N LYS A 178 -9.53 15.56 9.71
CA LYS A 178 -8.51 14.54 10.05
C LYS A 178 -8.68 14.01 11.47
N ASN A 179 -8.98 14.89 12.43
CA ASN A 179 -9.21 14.48 13.83
C ASN A 179 -10.49 13.66 14.02
N LYS A 180 -11.47 13.77 13.13
CA LYS A 180 -12.70 12.96 13.14
C LYS A 180 -12.56 11.58 12.51
N LEU A 181 -11.45 11.31 11.84
CA LEU A 181 -11.25 10.01 11.16
C LEU A 181 -11.28 8.82 12.11
N SER A 182 -10.85 9.00 13.37
CA SER A 182 -10.89 7.94 14.38
C SER A 182 -12.29 7.43 14.72
N ALA A 183 -13.34 8.17 14.32
CA ALA A 183 -14.72 7.76 14.51
C ALA A 183 -15.26 6.89 13.38
N ILE A 184 -14.51 6.74 12.28
CA ILE A 184 -14.91 5.87 11.17
C ILE A 184 -14.75 4.42 11.61
N HIS A 185 -15.85 3.66 11.54
CA HIS A 185 -15.87 2.23 11.80
C HIS A 185 -16.86 1.55 10.87
N ILE A 186 -16.37 0.61 10.10
CA ILE A 186 -17.16 -0.19 9.14
C ILE A 186 -17.25 -1.61 9.72
N THR A 187 -18.46 -2.10 9.91
CA THR A 187 -18.72 -3.49 10.31
C THR A 187 -19.02 -4.33 9.07
N LEU A 188 -18.32 -5.45 8.91
CA LEU A 188 -18.50 -6.40 7.79
C LEU A 188 -19.71 -7.32 7.96
#